data_674c4c26c592540c65db2344f35eb737
#
_entry.id   674c4c26c592540c65db2344f35eb737
#
_cell.length_a   1.000
_cell.length_b   1.000
_cell.length_c   1.000
_cell.angle_alpha   90.00
_cell.angle_beta   90.00
_cell.angle_gamma   90.00
#
_symmetry.space_group_name_H-M   'P 1'
#
loop_
_entity.id
_entity.type
_entity.pdbx_description
1 polymer ?
#
loop_
_entity_poly.entity_id
_entity_poly.type
_entity_poly.pdbx_seq_one_letter_code
_entity_poly.pdbx_strand_id
1 'polypeptide(L)'
;MKVDPPNDYHRFVTSDPQLRKVTFSVSTPGGDRDYHMGQQDVELVLMRLPSETWARLRGVHFKDRSRGARVLGYTSMRGRREITMCALPPRMSLTRFLTRGQTCEEFGARRGGQWSETAVRRFLIYDVFLHELGHLQVVDSRAQSARRKFADERRADDFATYWRHQIWSGGYPSWDPAHHPPSKEELAALPPVPRS
;
A
#
# COMPACT_ATOMS: atom_id res chain seq x y z
N MET A 1 16.80 10.52 3.14
CA MET A 1 17.92 10.07 2.30
C MET A 1 17.43 8.89 1.48
N LYS A 2 17.16 9.07 0.18
CA LYS A 2 16.80 7.95 -0.70
C LYS A 2 18.07 7.12 -0.88
N VAL A 3 18.03 5.89 -0.42
CA VAL A 3 19.10 4.93 -0.67
C VAL A 3 18.78 4.26 -1.98
N ASP A 4 19.64 4.40 -2.98
CA ASP A 4 19.44 3.75 -4.27
C ASP A 4 19.46 2.22 -4.09
N PRO A 5 18.53 1.51 -4.76
CA PRO A 5 18.51 0.06 -4.70
C PRO A 5 19.81 -0.54 -5.28
N PRO A 6 20.28 -1.66 -4.74
CA PRO A 6 21.43 -2.35 -5.32
C PRO A 6 21.16 -2.71 -6.79
N ASN A 7 22.21 -2.68 -7.61
CA ASN A 7 22.15 -2.92 -9.07
C ASN A 7 21.38 -4.18 -9.48
N ASP A 8 21.30 -5.19 -8.62
CA ASP A 8 20.58 -6.44 -8.90
C ASP A 8 19.06 -6.29 -8.90
N TYR A 9 18.50 -5.25 -8.24
CA TYR A 9 17.07 -4.99 -8.20
C TYR A 9 16.48 -4.79 -9.60
N HIS A 10 17.11 -3.95 -10.41
CA HIS A 10 16.67 -3.68 -11.79
C HIS A 10 16.69 -4.94 -12.66
N ARG A 11 17.59 -5.88 -12.38
CA ARG A 11 17.73 -7.13 -13.12
C ARG A 11 16.57 -8.10 -12.85
N PHE A 12 16.05 -8.15 -11.62
CA PHE A 12 14.91 -9.00 -11.26
C PHE A 12 13.57 -8.43 -11.75
N VAL A 13 13.35 -7.12 -11.60
CA VAL A 13 12.12 -6.45 -12.02
C VAL A 13 11.92 -6.49 -13.53
N THR A 14 12.98 -6.34 -14.31
CA THR A 14 12.91 -6.34 -15.78
C THR A 14 12.71 -7.72 -16.39
N SER A 15 12.84 -8.80 -15.62
CA SER A 15 12.78 -10.18 -16.13
C SER A 15 11.39 -10.80 -16.07
N ASP A 16 10.45 -10.29 -15.24
CA ASP A 16 9.09 -10.84 -15.18
C ASP A 16 8.22 -10.33 -16.34
N PRO A 17 7.80 -11.23 -17.26
CA PRO A 17 6.98 -10.83 -18.42
C PRO A 17 5.59 -10.28 -18.02
N GLN A 18 5.11 -10.63 -16.83
CA GLN A 18 3.79 -10.19 -16.33
C GLN A 18 3.87 -8.76 -15.80
N LEU A 19 4.95 -8.41 -15.09
CA LEU A 19 5.17 -7.03 -14.63
C LEU A 19 5.25 -6.04 -15.78
N ARG A 20 5.81 -6.44 -16.93
CA ARG A 20 5.85 -5.61 -18.15
C ARG A 20 4.48 -5.24 -18.71
N LYS A 21 3.41 -5.93 -18.31
CA LYS A 21 2.03 -5.65 -18.74
C LYS A 21 1.32 -4.63 -17.84
N VAL A 22 1.89 -4.32 -16.68
CA VAL A 22 1.37 -3.30 -15.77
C VAL A 22 1.95 -1.95 -16.16
N THR A 23 1.07 -1.01 -16.50
CA THR A 23 1.50 0.36 -16.83
C THR A 23 1.62 1.20 -15.57
N PHE A 24 2.63 2.07 -15.53
CA PHE A 24 2.81 3.01 -14.44
C PHE A 24 2.73 4.44 -14.96
N SER A 25 2.10 5.32 -14.20
CA SER A 25 2.13 6.75 -14.46
C SER A 25 2.19 7.55 -13.17
N VAL A 26 2.95 8.64 -13.22
CA VAL A 26 3.15 9.54 -12.09
C VAL A 26 2.79 10.95 -12.54
N SER A 27 1.83 11.57 -11.86
CA SER A 27 1.53 12.99 -12.03
C SER A 27 2.36 13.80 -11.04
N THR A 28 2.76 15.00 -11.40
CA THR A 28 3.43 15.90 -10.44
C THR A 28 2.47 16.23 -9.29
N PRO A 29 2.85 15.99 -8.03
CA PRO A 29 2.02 16.39 -6.91
C PRO A 29 1.97 17.91 -6.78
N GLY A 30 0.84 18.45 -6.34
CA GLY A 30 0.67 19.88 -6.12
C GLY A 30 0.86 20.28 -4.66
N GLY A 31 1.29 21.54 -4.44
CA GLY A 31 1.47 22.10 -3.11
C GLY A 31 2.59 21.42 -2.31
N ASP A 32 2.28 21.08 -1.07
CA ASP A 32 3.17 20.44 -0.10
C ASP A 32 2.98 18.91 -0.02
N ARG A 33 2.38 18.28 -1.04
CA ARG A 33 2.08 16.85 -1.08
C ARG A 33 3.20 16.08 -1.76
N ASP A 34 3.39 14.82 -1.35
CA ASP A 34 4.37 13.91 -1.94
C ASP A 34 3.80 12.49 -2.04
N TYR A 35 4.44 11.64 -2.85
CA TYR A 35 4.18 10.21 -2.90
C TYR A 35 5.14 9.51 -1.95
N HIS A 36 4.60 9.01 -0.83
CA HIS A 36 5.39 8.28 0.16
C HIS A 36 5.74 6.85 -0.27
N MET A 37 5.16 6.36 -1.36
CA MET A 37 5.52 5.11 -2.03
C MET A 37 5.67 5.36 -3.53
N GLY A 38 6.36 4.46 -4.23
CA GLY A 38 6.62 4.60 -5.65
C GLY A 38 6.42 3.31 -6.44
N GLN A 39 6.74 3.36 -7.74
CA GLN A 39 6.67 2.21 -8.64
C GLN A 39 7.47 1.02 -8.11
N GLN A 40 8.67 1.26 -7.60
CA GLN A 40 9.55 0.20 -7.07
C GLN A 40 8.90 -0.56 -5.91
N ASP A 41 8.14 0.12 -5.04
CA ASP A 41 7.42 -0.53 -3.94
C ASP A 41 6.36 -1.48 -4.45
N VAL A 42 5.60 -1.02 -5.46
CA VAL A 42 4.57 -1.83 -6.10
C VAL A 42 5.18 -3.06 -6.76
N GLU A 43 6.23 -2.90 -7.54
CA GLU A 43 6.92 -3.99 -8.22
C GLU A 43 7.46 -5.04 -7.24
N LEU A 44 8.07 -4.59 -6.13
CA LEU A 44 8.53 -5.47 -5.06
C LEU A 44 7.40 -6.30 -4.43
N VAL A 45 6.25 -5.68 -4.20
CA VAL A 45 5.09 -6.41 -3.67
C VAL A 45 4.55 -7.40 -4.68
N LEU A 46 4.37 -6.99 -5.93
CA LEU A 46 3.85 -7.87 -6.99
C LEU A 46 4.74 -9.09 -7.23
N MET A 47 6.06 -8.93 -7.16
CA MET A 47 7.00 -10.06 -7.25
C MET A 47 6.91 -11.05 -6.08
N ARG A 48 6.42 -10.61 -4.93
CA ARG A 48 6.24 -11.45 -3.73
C ARG A 48 4.87 -12.13 -3.65
N LEU A 49 3.97 -11.73 -4.51
CA LEU A 49 2.63 -12.30 -4.62
C LEU A 49 2.58 -13.35 -5.73
N PRO A 50 1.79 -14.42 -5.57
CA PRO A 50 1.47 -15.30 -6.68
C PRO A 50 0.89 -14.50 -7.85
N SER A 51 1.35 -14.77 -9.05
CA SER A 51 1.00 -13.99 -10.25
C SER A 51 -0.51 -13.93 -10.54
N GLU A 52 -1.24 -14.97 -10.17
CA GLU A 52 -2.70 -15.03 -10.30
C GLU A 52 -3.42 -13.99 -9.44
N THR A 53 -2.83 -13.56 -8.31
CA THR A 53 -3.43 -12.56 -7.42
C THR A 53 -3.49 -11.16 -8.03
N TRP A 54 -2.65 -10.88 -9.01
CA TRP A 54 -2.60 -9.59 -9.68
C TRP A 54 -2.70 -9.68 -11.22
N ALA A 55 -3.04 -10.86 -11.75
CA ALA A 55 -3.20 -11.09 -13.19
C ALA A 55 -4.19 -10.12 -13.88
N ARG A 56 -5.11 -9.55 -13.11
CA ARG A 56 -6.09 -8.57 -13.58
C ARG A 56 -5.62 -7.13 -13.55
N LEU A 57 -4.55 -6.82 -12.83
CA LEU A 57 -4.01 -5.48 -12.74
C LEU A 57 -3.47 -5.04 -14.11
N ARG A 58 -3.87 -3.84 -14.55
CA ARG A 58 -3.45 -3.25 -15.82
C ARG A 58 -2.59 -2.02 -15.65
N GLY A 59 -2.78 -1.29 -14.56
CA GLY A 59 -2.00 -0.09 -14.31
C GLY A 59 -2.02 0.36 -12.87
N VAL A 60 -0.98 1.07 -12.47
CA VAL A 60 -0.87 1.77 -11.20
C VAL A 60 -0.52 3.22 -11.46
N HIS A 61 -1.32 4.12 -10.93
CA HIS A 61 -1.20 5.55 -11.16
C HIS A 61 -0.95 6.27 -9.85
N PHE A 62 0.02 7.16 -9.85
CA PHE A 62 0.28 8.07 -8.75
C PHE A 62 -0.29 9.44 -9.12
N LYS A 63 -1.34 9.88 -8.40
CA LYS A 63 -2.09 11.11 -8.71
C LYS A 63 -2.17 12.03 -7.50
N ASP A 64 -2.03 13.32 -7.76
CA ASP A 64 -2.03 14.34 -6.71
C ASP A 64 -3.33 14.36 -5.89
N ARG A 65 -4.49 14.19 -6.54
CA ARG A 65 -5.79 14.36 -5.87
C ARG A 65 -6.53 13.04 -5.71
N SER A 66 -6.94 12.78 -4.48
CA SER A 66 -7.99 11.82 -4.17
C SER A 66 -9.36 12.40 -4.60
N ARG A 67 -10.30 11.53 -4.92
CA ARG A 67 -11.72 11.90 -5.14
C ARG A 67 -12.43 12.42 -3.89
N GLY A 68 -11.69 12.79 -2.85
CA GLY A 68 -12.16 13.35 -1.59
C GLY A 68 -11.02 13.34 -0.56
N ALA A 69 -11.08 14.23 0.42
CA ALA A 69 -10.02 14.46 1.41
C ALA A 69 -9.68 13.25 2.32
N ARG A 70 -10.25 12.07 2.07
CA ARG A 70 -10.17 10.89 2.93
C ARG A 70 -9.78 9.61 2.18
N VAL A 71 -9.33 9.68 0.95
CA VAL A 71 -8.98 8.50 0.15
C VAL A 71 -7.46 8.48 -0.06
N LEU A 72 -6.82 7.39 0.35
CA LEU A 72 -5.38 7.16 0.18
C LEU A 72 -5.06 6.48 -1.14
N GLY A 73 -5.98 5.65 -1.61
CA GLY A 73 -5.95 4.97 -2.89
C GLY A 73 -7.36 4.62 -3.35
N TYR A 74 -7.52 4.19 -4.57
CA TYR A 74 -8.78 3.66 -5.08
C TYR A 74 -8.58 2.80 -6.32
N THR A 75 -9.46 1.82 -6.50
CA THR A 75 -9.47 0.94 -7.66
C THR A 75 -10.53 1.36 -8.68
N SER A 76 -10.14 1.44 -9.95
CA SER A 76 -11.05 1.65 -11.07
C SER A 76 -11.52 0.31 -11.64
N MET A 77 -12.72 -0.12 -11.25
CA MET A 77 -13.30 -1.42 -11.64
C MET A 77 -13.93 -1.41 -13.04
N ARG A 78 -14.38 -0.24 -13.52
CA ARG A 78 -15.08 -0.13 -14.81
C ARG A 78 -14.08 -0.18 -15.98
N GLY A 79 -13.80 -1.40 -16.44
CA GLY A 79 -13.06 -1.66 -17.69
C GLY A 79 -11.55 -1.51 -17.61
N ARG A 80 -11.00 -0.69 -16.73
CA ARG A 80 -9.57 -0.38 -16.73
C ARG A 80 -8.75 -1.27 -15.81
N ARG A 81 -9.29 -1.71 -14.66
CA ARG A 81 -8.58 -2.52 -13.66
C ARG A 81 -7.26 -1.87 -13.22
N GLU A 82 -7.34 -0.63 -12.84
CA GLU A 82 -6.22 0.23 -12.46
C GLU A 82 -6.36 0.62 -11.00
N ILE A 83 -5.23 0.73 -10.32
CA ILE A 83 -5.15 1.25 -8.95
C ILE A 83 -4.56 2.66 -9.02
N THR A 84 -5.14 3.58 -8.27
CA THR A 84 -4.59 4.93 -8.10
C THR A 84 -4.16 5.11 -6.66
N MET A 85 -2.90 5.50 -6.44
CA MET A 85 -2.35 5.92 -5.17
C MET A 85 -2.28 7.44 -5.13
N CYS A 86 -2.70 8.03 -4.01
CA CYS A 86 -2.82 9.48 -3.89
C CYS A 86 -1.60 10.10 -3.20
N ALA A 87 -1.20 11.28 -3.67
CA ALA A 87 -0.20 12.10 -2.96
C ALA A 87 -0.76 12.59 -1.62
N LEU A 88 0.06 12.60 -0.59
CA LEU A 88 -0.31 12.90 0.79
C LEU A 88 0.55 14.04 1.34
N PRO A 89 0.08 14.77 2.36
CA PRO A 89 0.90 15.73 3.09
C PRO A 89 2.14 15.07 3.70
N PRO A 90 3.26 15.79 3.85
CA PRO A 90 4.51 15.23 4.37
C PRO A 90 4.44 14.82 5.84
N ARG A 91 3.48 15.37 6.57
CA ARG A 91 3.27 15.08 8.01
C ARG A 91 1.83 14.70 8.25
N MET A 92 1.59 13.45 8.64
CA MET A 92 0.24 12.96 8.86
C MET A 92 0.19 11.84 9.89
N SER A 93 -1.02 11.61 10.40
CA SER A 93 -1.39 10.41 11.13
C SER A 93 -2.41 9.63 10.31
N LEU A 94 -2.14 8.35 10.10
CA LEU A 94 -3.04 7.45 9.37
C LEU A 94 -3.95 6.63 10.29
N THR A 95 -3.93 6.89 11.60
CA THR A 95 -4.71 6.17 12.62
C THR A 95 -6.19 6.04 12.27
N ARG A 96 -6.77 7.05 11.62
CA ARG A 96 -8.20 7.06 11.23
C ARG A 96 -8.54 6.13 10.06
N PHE A 97 -7.54 5.62 9.37
CA PHE A 97 -7.71 4.74 8.22
C PHE A 97 -7.51 3.26 8.59
N LEU A 98 -7.09 2.99 9.83
CA LEU A 98 -6.94 1.61 10.30
C LEU A 98 -8.32 0.92 10.32
N THR A 99 -8.36 -0.28 9.78
CA THR A 99 -9.55 -1.14 9.82
C THR A 99 -9.68 -1.82 11.18
N ARG A 100 -10.82 -2.45 11.42
CA ARG A 100 -11.08 -3.12 12.70
C ARG A 100 -10.07 -4.25 12.94
N GLY A 101 -9.40 -4.19 14.09
CA GLY A 101 -8.41 -5.18 14.49
C GLY A 101 -6.97 -4.81 14.14
N GLN A 102 -6.74 -3.77 13.34
CA GLN A 102 -5.40 -3.25 13.06
C GLN A 102 -4.93 -2.30 14.16
N THR A 103 -3.64 -2.27 14.40
CA THR A 103 -2.98 -1.35 15.32
C THR A 103 -1.97 -0.46 14.60
N CYS A 104 -1.69 0.72 15.15
CA CYS A 104 -0.64 1.59 14.61
C CYS A 104 0.73 0.92 14.68
N GLU A 105 0.95 0.12 15.71
CA GLU A 105 2.19 -0.58 16.01
C GLU A 105 2.55 -1.60 14.92
N GLU A 106 1.55 -2.21 14.27
CA GLU A 106 1.78 -3.10 13.11
C GLU A 106 2.55 -2.41 11.99
N PHE A 107 2.45 -1.09 11.88
CA PHE A 107 3.11 -0.31 10.84
C PHE A 107 4.30 0.50 11.37
N GLY A 108 4.63 0.41 12.66
CA GLY A 108 5.72 1.17 13.27
C GLY A 108 5.32 2.58 13.69
N ALA A 109 4.07 2.76 14.12
CA ALA A 109 3.56 4.04 14.58
C ALA A 109 2.80 3.90 15.91
N ARG A 110 2.41 5.01 16.54
CA ARG A 110 1.55 5.04 17.71
C ARG A 110 0.26 5.82 17.46
N ARG A 111 -0.79 5.37 18.12
CA ARG A 111 -2.09 6.05 18.08
C ARG A 111 -1.96 7.48 18.60
N GLY A 112 -2.54 8.44 17.89
CA GLY A 112 -2.52 9.86 18.27
C GLY A 112 -1.20 10.58 17.95
N GLY A 113 -0.16 9.85 17.54
CA GLY A 113 1.12 10.42 17.14
C GLY A 113 1.19 10.74 15.64
N GLN A 114 2.17 11.54 15.27
CA GLN A 114 2.59 11.67 13.89
C GLN A 114 3.34 10.39 13.48
N TRP A 115 3.05 9.90 12.28
CA TRP A 115 3.70 8.70 11.76
C TRP A 115 5.04 9.06 11.09
N SER A 116 6.04 8.22 11.25
CA SER A 116 7.30 8.35 10.50
C SER A 116 7.05 8.10 9.00
N GLU A 117 7.95 8.59 8.16
CA GLU A 117 7.88 8.33 6.72
C GLU A 117 7.85 6.82 6.41
N THR A 118 8.68 6.05 7.10
CA THR A 118 8.70 4.57 6.98
C THR A 118 7.37 3.94 7.36
N ALA A 119 6.75 4.39 8.45
CA ALA A 119 5.46 3.88 8.90
C ALA A 119 4.32 4.21 7.92
N VAL A 120 4.30 5.46 7.41
CA VAL A 120 3.35 5.89 6.37
C VAL A 120 3.52 5.04 5.11
N ARG A 121 4.76 4.89 4.63
CA ARG A 121 5.08 4.12 3.43
C ARG A 121 4.71 2.65 3.61
N ARG A 122 5.03 2.04 4.77
CA ARG A 122 4.67 0.66 5.12
C ARG A 122 3.15 0.45 5.07
N PHE A 123 2.38 1.37 5.63
CA PHE A 123 0.93 1.32 5.58
C PHE A 123 0.39 1.44 4.16
N LEU A 124 0.91 2.39 3.36
CA LEU A 124 0.47 2.57 1.98
C LEU A 124 0.75 1.35 1.11
N ILE A 125 1.89 0.69 1.32
CA ILE A 125 2.29 -0.50 0.56
C ILE A 125 1.48 -1.73 0.98
N TYR A 126 1.46 -2.02 2.28
CA TYR A 126 1.02 -3.32 2.81
C TYR A 126 -0.41 -3.33 3.35
N ASP A 127 -1.06 -2.18 3.37
CA ASP A 127 -2.48 -2.09 3.67
C ASP A 127 -3.23 -1.49 2.49
N VAL A 128 -2.99 -0.24 2.15
CA VAL A 128 -3.77 0.45 1.13
C VAL A 128 -3.62 -0.18 -0.26
N PHE A 129 -2.40 -0.39 -0.75
CA PHE A 129 -2.19 -0.97 -2.07
C PHE A 129 -2.70 -2.41 -2.16
N LEU A 130 -2.46 -3.24 -1.12
CA LEU A 130 -2.98 -4.60 -1.08
C LEU A 130 -4.51 -4.64 -0.98
N HIS A 131 -5.14 -3.72 -0.24
CA HIS A 131 -6.59 -3.57 -0.18
C HIS A 131 -7.17 -3.25 -1.58
N GLU A 132 -6.60 -2.28 -2.27
CA GLU A 132 -7.03 -1.93 -3.63
C GLU A 132 -6.82 -3.09 -4.62
N LEU A 133 -5.75 -3.86 -4.45
CA LEU A 133 -5.52 -5.07 -5.22
C LEU A 133 -6.57 -6.15 -4.91
N GLY A 134 -7.00 -6.25 -3.65
CA GLY A 134 -8.08 -7.11 -3.18
C GLY A 134 -9.40 -6.84 -3.89
N HIS A 135 -9.73 -5.58 -4.16
CA HIS A 135 -10.90 -5.24 -4.95
C HIS A 135 -10.87 -5.82 -6.37
N LEU A 136 -9.70 -6.01 -6.98
CA LEU A 136 -9.57 -6.62 -8.29
C LEU A 136 -9.85 -8.14 -8.28
N GLN A 137 -9.86 -8.78 -7.10
CA GLN A 137 -10.21 -10.20 -6.97
C GLN A 137 -11.73 -10.42 -6.99
N VAL A 138 -12.52 -9.41 -6.66
CA VAL A 138 -13.98 -9.50 -6.64
C VAL A 138 -14.51 -9.43 -8.08
N VAL A 139 -14.95 -10.58 -8.61
CA VAL A 139 -15.34 -10.72 -10.03
C VAL A 139 -16.67 -10.03 -10.34
N ASP A 140 -17.55 -9.86 -9.36
CA ASP A 140 -18.96 -9.51 -9.57
C ASP A 140 -19.36 -8.20 -8.85
N SER A 141 -18.64 -7.12 -9.14
CA SER A 141 -18.96 -5.80 -8.57
C SER A 141 -20.17 -5.10 -9.19
N ARG A 142 -21.13 -5.84 -9.75
CA ARG A 142 -22.49 -5.31 -10.02
C ARG A 142 -23.27 -5.09 -8.71
N ALA A 143 -22.55 -5.04 -7.60
CA ALA A 143 -23.11 -4.83 -6.27
C ALA A 143 -23.77 -3.45 -6.18
N GLN A 144 -25.07 -3.41 -6.38
CA GLN A 144 -25.87 -2.19 -6.20
C GLN A 144 -26.33 -2.01 -4.75
N SER A 145 -26.24 -3.06 -3.90
CA SER A 145 -26.69 -2.98 -2.51
C SER A 145 -25.57 -2.61 -1.53
N ALA A 146 -25.91 -1.84 -0.48
CA ALA A 146 -24.99 -1.48 0.60
C ALA A 146 -24.35 -2.71 1.28
N ARG A 147 -25.12 -3.79 1.45
CA ARG A 147 -24.63 -5.07 2.03
C ARG A 147 -23.52 -5.70 1.21
N ARG A 148 -23.65 -5.70 -0.13
CA ARG A 148 -22.60 -6.24 -1.02
C ARG A 148 -21.36 -5.37 -1.02
N LYS A 149 -21.52 -4.04 -1.06
CA LYS A 149 -20.38 -3.11 -0.94
C LYS A 149 -19.60 -3.37 0.35
N PHE A 150 -20.30 -3.52 1.48
CA PHE A 150 -19.65 -3.83 2.75
C PHE A 150 -18.94 -5.19 2.74
N ALA A 151 -19.52 -6.20 2.10
CA ALA A 151 -18.88 -7.51 1.96
C ALA A 151 -17.64 -7.45 1.05
N ASP A 152 -17.65 -6.61 0.02
CA ASP A 152 -16.51 -6.42 -0.90
C ASP A 152 -15.37 -5.67 -0.20
N GLU A 153 -15.66 -4.64 0.60
CA GLU A 153 -14.67 -3.96 1.45
C GLU A 153 -14.02 -4.94 2.42
N ARG A 154 -14.83 -5.74 3.13
CA ARG A 154 -14.31 -6.74 4.07
C ARG A 154 -13.39 -7.76 3.38
N ARG A 155 -13.73 -8.22 2.18
CA ARG A 155 -12.87 -9.14 1.42
C ARG A 155 -11.56 -8.49 1.02
N ALA A 156 -11.57 -7.21 0.66
CA ALA A 156 -10.36 -6.45 0.36
C ALA A 156 -9.48 -6.28 1.61
N ASP A 157 -10.07 -5.99 2.78
CA ASP A 157 -9.37 -5.93 4.06
C ASP A 157 -8.75 -7.29 4.44
N ASP A 158 -9.52 -8.38 4.32
CA ASP A 158 -9.05 -9.74 4.58
C ASP A 158 -7.89 -10.11 3.64
N PHE A 159 -7.99 -9.75 2.36
CA PHE A 159 -6.93 -9.95 1.36
C PHE A 159 -5.65 -9.19 1.73
N ALA A 160 -5.77 -7.90 2.06
CA ALA A 160 -4.63 -7.08 2.45
C ALA A 160 -3.93 -7.63 3.71
N THR A 161 -4.72 -7.97 4.72
CA THR A 161 -4.20 -8.53 5.97
C THR A 161 -3.49 -9.87 5.76
N TYR A 162 -4.11 -10.78 5.02
CA TYR A 162 -3.53 -12.09 4.71
C TYR A 162 -2.19 -11.95 3.98
N TRP A 163 -2.14 -11.20 2.89
CA TRP A 163 -0.92 -11.08 2.09
C TRP A 163 0.17 -10.27 2.78
N ARG A 164 -0.16 -9.25 3.55
CA ARG A 164 0.80 -8.56 4.42
C ARG A 164 1.52 -9.55 5.32
N HIS A 165 0.77 -10.38 6.02
CA HIS A 165 1.36 -11.38 6.92
C HIS A 165 2.20 -12.42 6.17
N GLN A 166 1.72 -12.91 5.02
CA GLN A 166 2.48 -13.87 4.21
C GLN A 166 3.81 -13.28 3.71
N ILE A 167 3.80 -12.05 3.19
CA ILE A 167 5.00 -11.39 2.69
C ILE A 167 5.99 -11.15 3.84
N TRP A 168 5.51 -10.67 4.99
CA TRP A 168 6.39 -10.38 6.13
C TRP A 168 6.94 -11.63 6.82
N SER A 169 6.19 -12.72 6.86
CA SER A 169 6.68 -14.01 7.41
C SER A 169 7.65 -14.72 6.47
N GLY A 170 7.57 -14.47 5.19
CA GLY A 170 8.41 -15.12 4.17
C GLY A 170 9.90 -14.73 4.20
N GLY A 171 10.30 -13.77 5.06
CA GLY A 171 11.71 -13.43 5.28
C GLY A 171 12.43 -12.91 4.03
N TYR A 172 11.73 -12.22 3.16
CA TYR A 172 12.30 -11.76 1.89
C TYR A 172 13.45 -10.77 2.13
N PRO A 173 14.62 -10.97 1.51
CA PRO A 173 15.72 -10.04 1.68
C PRO A 173 15.35 -8.68 1.04
N SER A 174 15.23 -7.67 1.86
CA SER A 174 15.13 -6.28 1.45
C SER A 174 15.98 -5.45 2.40
N TRP A 175 16.73 -4.53 1.86
CA TRP A 175 17.50 -3.55 2.64
C TRP A 175 16.62 -2.39 3.13
N ASP A 176 15.43 -2.23 2.57
CA ASP A 176 14.51 -1.12 2.87
C ASP A 176 13.58 -1.49 4.03
N PRO A 177 13.65 -0.77 5.17
CA PRO A 177 12.86 -1.07 6.35
C PRO A 177 11.33 -0.97 6.11
N ALA A 178 10.87 -0.23 5.10
CA ALA A 178 9.45 -0.17 4.77
C ALA A 178 8.90 -1.51 4.26
N HIS A 179 9.76 -2.40 3.77
CA HIS A 179 9.39 -3.72 3.27
C HIS A 179 9.46 -4.84 4.30
N HIS A 180 9.67 -4.48 5.58
CA HIS A 180 9.67 -5.40 6.71
C HIS A 180 8.64 -4.99 7.77
N PRO A 181 8.18 -5.91 8.62
CA PRO A 181 7.46 -5.54 9.82
C PRO A 181 8.35 -4.63 10.70
N PRO A 182 7.75 -3.77 11.53
CA PRO A 182 8.52 -2.95 12.47
C PRO A 182 9.38 -3.82 13.38
N SER A 183 10.64 -3.44 13.57
CA SER A 183 11.50 -4.12 14.50
C SER A 183 11.13 -3.79 15.96
N LYS A 184 11.58 -4.62 16.91
CA LYS A 184 11.38 -4.34 18.34
C LYS A 184 12.04 -3.03 18.77
N GLU A 185 13.19 -2.73 18.19
CA GLU A 185 13.94 -1.49 18.42
C GLU A 185 13.19 -0.29 17.86
N GLU A 186 12.62 -0.38 16.64
CA GLU A 186 11.77 0.65 16.05
C GLU A 186 10.56 0.94 16.94
N LEU A 187 9.87 -0.10 17.42
CA LEU A 187 8.72 0.06 18.31
C LEU A 187 9.09 0.64 19.68
N ALA A 188 10.24 0.27 20.24
CA ALA A 188 10.73 0.81 21.50
C ALA A 188 11.12 2.29 21.40
N ALA A 189 11.61 2.73 20.23
CA ALA A 189 11.99 4.12 19.97
C ALA A 189 10.81 5.05 19.69
N LEU A 190 9.58 4.53 19.57
CA LEU A 190 8.41 5.36 19.32
C LEU A 190 8.16 6.34 20.48
N PRO A 191 7.89 7.63 20.20
CA PRO A 191 7.65 8.62 21.24
C PRO A 191 6.44 8.22 22.10
N PRO A 192 6.43 8.56 23.41
CA PRO A 192 5.30 8.29 24.28
C PRO A 192 4.04 8.99 23.73
N VAL A 193 2.89 8.35 23.94
CA VAL A 193 1.60 8.96 23.57
C VAL A 193 1.44 10.24 24.39
N PRO A 194 1.16 11.40 23.77
CA PRO A 194 0.81 12.59 24.52
C PRO A 194 -0.35 12.28 25.45
N ARG A 195 -0.20 12.56 26.74
CA ARG A 195 -1.33 12.47 27.68
C ARG A 195 -2.29 13.60 27.33
N SER A 196 -3.48 13.23 26.86
CA SER A 196 -4.60 14.14 26.65
C SER A 196 -5.14 14.70 27.97
#